data_2816d693c87a8776cc376597115b8c51
#
_entry.id   2816d693c87a8776cc376597115b8c51
#
_cell.length_a   1.000
_cell.length_b   1.000
_cell.length_c   1.000
_cell.angle_alpha   90.00
_cell.angle_beta   90.00
_cell.angle_gamma   90.00
#
_symmetry.space_group_name_H-M   'P 1'
#
loop_
_entity.id
_entity.type
_entity.pdbx_description
1 polymer ?
#
loop_
_entity_poly.entity_id
_entity_poly.type
_entity_poly.pdbx_seq_one_letter_code
_entity_poly.pdbx_strand_id
1 'polypeptide(L)'
;MQNINEKVLSAWLKLSTTICNERFVSELPFNESFICGILHRNAVEHPEKQMTATELCEKTNMRKSLMNRTLNSMEEKGLIFRKRSEKDKRQVFVSMNMENAEVYERQHKNVLSVVDTMLEKVGKEKAEEIIQLFTLISNKAKEVIDK
;
A
#
# COMPACT_ATOMS: atom_id res chain seq x y z
N MET A 1 15.99 31.88 -8.36
CA MET A 1 15.25 31.49 -7.15
C MET A 1 14.24 30.39 -7.51
N GLN A 2 14.31 29.24 -6.84
CA GLN A 2 13.37 28.16 -7.10
C GLN A 2 11.95 28.58 -6.70
N ASN A 3 11.02 28.35 -7.61
CA ASN A 3 9.60 28.50 -7.38
C ASN A 3 9.14 27.52 -6.27
N ILE A 4 8.11 27.87 -5.51
CA ILE A 4 7.56 27.03 -4.44
C ILE A 4 7.15 25.64 -4.96
N ASN A 5 6.61 25.58 -6.19
CA ASN A 5 6.21 24.31 -6.80
C ASN A 5 7.42 23.39 -7.02
N GLU A 6 8.54 23.94 -7.45
CA GLU A 6 9.80 23.21 -7.62
C GLU A 6 10.30 22.64 -6.28
N LYS A 7 10.19 23.42 -5.21
CA LYS A 7 10.59 22.99 -3.87
C LYS A 7 9.70 21.85 -3.37
N VAL A 8 8.38 21.98 -3.56
CA VAL A 8 7.42 20.94 -3.18
C VAL A 8 7.68 19.65 -3.96
N LEU A 9 7.85 19.75 -5.28
CA LEU A 9 8.15 18.60 -6.13
C LEU A 9 9.46 17.92 -5.70
N SER A 10 10.50 18.69 -5.47
CA SER A 10 11.80 18.15 -5.02
C SER A 10 11.69 17.42 -3.69
N ALA A 11 10.98 17.99 -2.73
CA ALA A 11 10.74 17.36 -1.43
C ALA A 11 9.94 16.06 -1.57
N TRP A 12 8.92 16.08 -2.41
CA TRP A 12 8.09 14.90 -2.69
C TRP A 12 8.92 13.78 -3.34
N LEU A 13 9.69 14.10 -4.38
CA LEU A 13 10.53 13.09 -5.05
C LEU A 13 11.54 12.49 -4.08
N LYS A 14 12.16 13.30 -3.25
CA LYS A 14 13.10 12.84 -2.23
C LYS A 14 12.43 11.92 -1.20
N LEU A 15 11.26 12.30 -0.70
CA LEU A 15 10.47 11.48 0.23
C LEU A 15 10.10 10.15 -0.41
N SER A 16 9.57 10.17 -1.64
CA SER A 16 9.15 8.97 -2.37
C SER A 16 10.32 8.00 -2.57
N THR A 17 11.47 8.51 -3.00
CA THR A 17 12.69 7.71 -3.18
C THR A 17 13.15 7.09 -1.86
N THR A 18 13.11 7.85 -0.78
CA THR A 18 13.53 7.38 0.54
C THR A 18 12.62 6.25 1.04
N ILE A 19 11.30 6.41 0.89
CA ILE A 19 10.31 5.41 1.33
C ILE A 19 10.38 4.14 0.49
N CYS A 20 10.55 4.26 -0.83
CA CYS A 20 10.62 3.11 -1.74
C CYS A 20 12.01 2.47 -1.82
N ASN A 21 12.92 2.87 -0.96
CA ASN A 21 14.26 2.33 -0.90
C ASN A 21 14.24 0.88 -0.39
N GLU A 22 15.07 0.03 -0.99
CA GLU A 22 15.20 -1.40 -0.62
C GLU A 22 15.54 -1.65 0.85
N ARG A 23 16.16 -0.68 1.51
CA ARG A 23 16.47 -0.78 2.94
C ARG A 23 15.23 -0.70 3.82
N PHE A 24 14.19 -0.07 3.31
CA PHE A 24 12.92 0.11 4.01
C PHE A 24 12.01 -1.10 3.80
N VAL A 25 12.01 -1.66 2.59
CA VAL A 25 11.21 -2.83 2.19
C VAL A 25 12.15 -3.91 1.64
N SER A 26 12.69 -4.73 2.52
CA SER A 26 13.75 -5.68 2.18
C SER A 26 13.28 -7.05 1.68
N GLU A 27 12.10 -7.51 2.11
CA GLU A 27 11.63 -8.86 1.80
C GLU A 27 10.56 -8.89 0.72
N LEU A 28 9.64 -7.92 0.74
CA LEU A 28 8.59 -7.77 -0.26
C LEU A 28 8.67 -6.40 -0.91
N PRO A 29 8.43 -6.30 -2.22
CA PRO A 29 8.30 -5.01 -2.88
C PRO A 29 7.20 -4.15 -2.23
N PHE A 30 7.36 -2.85 -2.29
CA PHE A 30 6.45 -1.89 -1.65
C PHE A 30 4.98 -2.14 -2.01
N ASN A 31 4.67 -2.33 -3.29
CA ASN A 31 3.30 -2.55 -3.75
C ASN A 31 2.71 -3.85 -3.20
N GLU A 32 3.51 -4.91 -3.14
CA GLU A 32 3.08 -6.19 -2.58
C GLU A 32 2.82 -6.09 -1.08
N SER A 33 3.70 -5.42 -0.34
CA SER A 33 3.51 -5.15 1.09
C SER A 33 2.24 -4.36 1.36
N PHE A 34 1.95 -3.36 0.54
CA PHE A 34 0.76 -2.51 0.68
C PHE A 34 -0.52 -3.34 0.52
N ILE A 35 -0.57 -4.17 -0.53
CA ILE A 35 -1.71 -5.07 -0.77
C ILE A 35 -1.84 -6.10 0.35
N CYS A 36 -0.74 -6.72 0.77
CA CYS A 36 -0.74 -7.66 1.90
C CYS A 36 -1.32 -7.03 3.16
N GLY A 37 -0.97 -5.78 3.45
CA GLY A 37 -1.49 -5.05 4.61
C GLY A 37 -2.99 -4.91 4.60
N ILE A 38 -3.56 -4.59 3.45
CA ILE A 38 -5.01 -4.46 3.28
C ILE A 38 -5.69 -5.82 3.44
N LEU A 39 -5.17 -6.84 2.76
CA LEU A 39 -5.75 -8.20 2.80
C LEU A 39 -5.62 -8.83 4.17
N HIS A 40 -4.50 -8.66 4.83
CA HIS A 40 -4.26 -9.19 6.18
C HIS A 40 -5.25 -8.57 7.18
N ARG A 41 -5.39 -7.25 7.14
CA ARG A 41 -6.34 -6.54 8.01
C ARG A 41 -7.77 -6.99 7.75
N ASN A 42 -8.14 -7.13 6.48
CA ASN A 42 -9.47 -7.62 6.11
C ASN A 42 -9.71 -9.04 6.65
N ALA A 43 -8.73 -9.93 6.53
CA ALA A 43 -8.85 -11.31 7.01
C ALA A 43 -9.02 -11.38 8.54
N VAL A 44 -8.38 -10.48 9.28
CA VAL A 44 -8.44 -10.45 10.74
C VAL A 44 -9.70 -9.75 11.25
N GLU A 45 -10.03 -8.60 10.68
CA GLU A 45 -11.14 -7.75 11.17
C GLU A 45 -12.50 -8.12 10.56
N HIS A 46 -12.50 -8.58 9.31
CA HIS A 46 -13.72 -8.87 8.56
C HIS A 46 -13.56 -10.18 7.76
N PRO A 47 -13.39 -11.33 8.44
CA PRO A 47 -13.12 -12.59 7.74
C PRO A 47 -14.26 -13.05 6.83
N GLU A 48 -15.47 -12.56 7.04
CA GLU A 48 -16.65 -12.86 6.21
C GLU A 48 -16.70 -12.03 4.93
N LYS A 49 -15.95 -10.93 4.85
CA LYS A 49 -15.98 -10.01 3.71
C LYS A 49 -14.91 -10.38 2.68
N GLN A 50 -15.35 -10.63 1.46
CA GLN A 50 -14.45 -10.87 0.33
C GLN A 50 -13.97 -9.56 -0.27
N MET A 51 -12.68 -9.48 -0.58
CA MET A 51 -12.05 -8.32 -1.20
C MET A 51 -11.90 -8.54 -2.69
N THR A 52 -12.34 -7.59 -3.51
CA THR A 52 -12.17 -7.67 -4.97
C THR A 52 -10.91 -6.94 -5.43
N ALA A 53 -10.41 -7.32 -6.60
CA ALA A 53 -9.29 -6.60 -7.22
C ALA A 53 -9.62 -5.12 -7.48
N THR A 54 -10.88 -4.82 -7.83
CA THR A 54 -11.35 -3.44 -8.02
C THR A 54 -11.28 -2.63 -6.71
N GLU A 55 -11.71 -3.22 -5.59
CA GLU A 55 -11.60 -2.58 -4.28
C GLU A 55 -10.14 -2.32 -3.90
N LEU A 56 -9.24 -3.25 -4.23
CA LEU A 56 -7.80 -3.06 -4.00
C LEU A 56 -7.26 -1.88 -4.82
N CYS A 57 -7.69 -1.73 -6.06
CA CYS A 57 -7.32 -0.56 -6.87
C CYS A 57 -7.78 0.74 -6.22
N GLU A 58 -8.99 0.78 -5.70
CA GLU A 58 -9.55 1.95 -5.02
C GLU A 58 -8.77 2.29 -3.75
N LYS A 59 -8.46 1.27 -2.94
CA LYS A 59 -7.76 1.46 -1.66
C LYS A 59 -6.28 1.82 -1.82
N THR A 60 -5.65 1.37 -2.89
CA THR A 60 -4.21 1.62 -3.14
C THR A 60 -3.94 2.77 -4.08
N ASN A 61 -4.94 3.24 -4.81
CA ASN A 61 -4.80 4.17 -5.93
C ASN A 61 -3.92 3.62 -7.07
N MET A 62 -3.70 2.30 -7.11
CA MET A 62 -3.00 1.65 -8.23
C MET A 62 -3.90 1.53 -9.45
N ARG A 63 -3.30 1.69 -10.63
CA ARG A 63 -3.99 1.44 -11.88
C ARG A 63 -4.20 -0.07 -12.07
N LYS A 64 -5.26 -0.43 -12.80
CA LYS A 64 -5.64 -1.81 -13.04
C LYS A 64 -4.49 -2.66 -13.61
N SER A 65 -3.72 -2.13 -14.56
CA SER A 65 -2.59 -2.84 -15.17
C SER A 65 -1.47 -3.15 -14.16
N LEU A 66 -1.14 -2.18 -13.30
CA LEU A 66 -0.16 -2.38 -12.23
C LEU A 66 -0.69 -3.37 -11.20
N MET A 67 -1.96 -3.26 -10.80
CA MET A 67 -2.60 -4.18 -9.88
C MET A 67 -2.54 -5.62 -10.40
N ASN A 68 -2.94 -5.86 -11.65
CA ASN A 68 -2.92 -7.19 -12.24
C ASN A 68 -1.52 -7.78 -12.26
N ARG A 69 -0.52 -7.00 -12.63
CA ARG A 69 0.88 -7.42 -12.66
C ARG A 69 1.40 -7.77 -11.25
N THR A 70 1.05 -6.95 -10.27
CA THR A 70 1.43 -7.16 -8.87
C THR A 70 0.76 -8.40 -8.31
N LEU A 71 -0.55 -8.58 -8.55
CA LEU A 71 -1.29 -9.76 -8.10
C LEU A 71 -0.75 -11.04 -8.74
N ASN A 72 -0.35 -11.01 -10.02
CA ASN A 72 0.28 -12.15 -10.67
C ASN A 72 1.56 -12.56 -9.94
N SER A 73 2.42 -11.60 -9.62
CA SER A 73 3.65 -11.85 -8.88
C SER A 73 3.38 -12.43 -7.49
N MET A 74 2.40 -11.87 -6.77
CA MET A 74 2.03 -12.32 -5.43
C MET A 74 1.45 -13.73 -5.43
N GLU A 75 0.65 -14.07 -6.44
CA GLU A 75 0.09 -15.41 -6.58
C GLU A 75 1.18 -16.45 -6.88
N GLU A 76 2.14 -16.11 -7.75
CA GLU A 76 3.29 -16.96 -8.05
C GLU A 76 4.15 -17.23 -6.81
N LYS A 77 4.26 -16.25 -5.93
CA LYS A 77 5.01 -16.38 -4.66
C LYS A 77 4.21 -17.13 -3.58
N GLY A 78 2.95 -17.45 -3.85
CA GLY A 78 2.08 -18.11 -2.88
C GLY A 78 1.59 -17.22 -1.74
N LEU A 79 1.61 -15.89 -1.94
CA LEU A 79 1.17 -14.91 -0.94
C LEU A 79 -0.34 -14.73 -0.92
N ILE A 80 -0.98 -14.91 -2.06
CA ILE A 80 -2.42 -14.68 -2.22
C ILE A 80 -3.06 -15.80 -3.04
N PHE A 81 -4.38 -15.88 -2.92
CA PHE A 81 -5.25 -16.65 -3.80
C PHE A 81 -6.16 -15.69 -4.57
N ARG A 82 -6.45 -16.03 -5.82
CA ARG A 82 -7.45 -15.33 -6.62
C ARG A 82 -8.52 -16.30 -7.07
N LYS A 83 -9.76 -15.87 -6.97
CA LYS A 83 -10.92 -16.64 -7.40
C LYS A 83 -11.88 -15.75 -8.15
N ARG A 84 -12.22 -16.16 -9.39
CA ARG A 84 -13.23 -15.46 -10.17
C ARG A 84 -14.61 -15.72 -9.57
N SER A 85 -15.44 -14.67 -9.47
CA SER A 85 -16.80 -14.79 -8.98
C SER A 85 -17.64 -15.67 -9.92
N GLU A 86 -18.43 -16.59 -9.33
CA GLU A 86 -19.38 -17.41 -10.10
C GLU A 86 -20.58 -16.58 -10.56
N LYS A 87 -20.97 -15.57 -9.79
CA LYS A 87 -22.12 -14.69 -10.07
C LYS A 87 -21.80 -13.63 -11.14
N ASP A 88 -20.59 -13.05 -11.07
CA ASP A 88 -20.13 -12.03 -12.00
C ASP A 88 -18.68 -12.32 -12.38
N LYS A 89 -18.47 -12.90 -13.56
CA LYS A 89 -17.15 -13.29 -14.05
C LYS A 89 -16.18 -12.12 -14.25
N ARG A 90 -16.65 -10.87 -14.14
CA ARG A 90 -15.79 -9.68 -14.18
C ARG A 90 -15.11 -9.43 -12.83
N GLN A 91 -15.68 -9.95 -11.74
CA GLN A 91 -15.13 -9.80 -10.41
C GLN A 91 -14.12 -10.91 -10.10
N VAL A 92 -12.99 -10.50 -9.55
CA VAL A 92 -11.96 -11.41 -9.05
C VAL A 92 -11.79 -11.13 -7.56
N PHE A 93 -12.04 -12.14 -6.75
CA PHE A 93 -11.79 -12.08 -5.31
C PHE A 93 -10.33 -12.38 -5.03
N VAL A 94 -9.74 -11.61 -4.14
CA VAL A 94 -8.36 -11.74 -3.73
C VAL A 94 -8.33 -11.96 -2.22
N SER A 95 -7.64 -12.99 -1.78
CA SER A 95 -7.47 -13.29 -0.36
C SER A 95 -6.02 -13.60 -0.04
N MET A 96 -5.60 -13.27 1.17
CA MET A 96 -4.26 -13.57 1.62
C MET A 96 -4.13 -15.05 1.95
N ASN A 97 -3.04 -15.67 1.53
CA ASN A 97 -2.67 -17.01 1.99
C ASN A 97 -2.08 -16.88 3.40
N MET A 98 -2.93 -17.10 4.41
CA MET A 98 -2.54 -16.93 5.81
C MET A 98 -1.44 -17.92 6.25
N GLU A 99 -1.29 -19.03 5.56
CA GLU A 99 -0.18 -19.97 5.83
C GLU A 99 1.18 -19.39 5.46
N ASN A 100 1.21 -18.41 4.54
CA ASN A 100 2.42 -17.73 4.09
C ASN A 100 2.47 -16.27 4.55
N ALA A 101 1.68 -15.88 5.53
CA ALA A 101 1.61 -14.49 6.00
C ALA A 101 2.86 -14.05 6.78
N GLU A 102 3.69 -14.98 7.21
CA GLU A 102 4.85 -14.71 8.07
C GLU A 102 5.83 -13.69 7.49
N VAL A 103 6.13 -13.79 6.19
CA VAL A 103 7.04 -12.84 5.51
C VAL A 103 6.50 -11.42 5.60
N TYR A 104 5.21 -11.25 5.30
CA TYR A 104 4.55 -9.95 5.41
C TYR A 104 4.55 -9.45 6.86
N GLU A 105 4.17 -10.28 7.81
CA GLU A 105 4.08 -9.91 9.22
C GLU A 105 5.42 -9.42 9.76
N ARG A 106 6.50 -10.13 9.42
CA ARG A 106 7.86 -9.76 9.81
C ARG A 106 8.29 -8.43 9.21
N GLN A 107 8.06 -8.24 7.91
CA GLN A 107 8.39 -6.97 7.24
C GLN A 107 7.55 -5.82 7.79
N HIS A 108 6.26 -6.04 8.01
CA HIS A 108 5.35 -5.03 8.56
C HIS A 108 5.80 -4.55 9.94
N LYS A 109 6.18 -5.49 10.80
CA LYS A 109 6.71 -5.18 12.13
C LYS A 109 7.98 -4.33 12.04
N ASN A 110 8.88 -4.69 11.12
CA ASN A 110 10.11 -3.93 10.91
C ASN A 110 9.83 -2.51 10.39
N VAL A 111 8.92 -2.37 9.45
CA VAL A 111 8.52 -1.07 8.91
C VAL A 111 7.89 -0.19 10.00
N LEU A 112 7.00 -0.75 10.81
CA LEU A 112 6.39 -0.01 11.92
C LEU A 112 7.44 0.47 12.93
N SER A 113 8.46 -0.34 13.20
CA SER A 113 9.57 0.06 14.06
C SER A 113 10.34 1.25 13.50
N VAL A 114 10.58 1.26 12.17
CA VAL A 114 11.22 2.39 11.50
C VAL A 114 10.35 3.64 11.56
N VAL A 115 9.06 3.50 11.33
CA VAL A 115 8.09 4.62 11.43
C VAL A 115 8.07 5.19 12.85
N ASP A 116 8.05 4.33 13.86
CA ASP A 116 8.06 4.77 15.27
C ASP A 116 9.32 5.59 15.58
N THR A 117 10.49 5.08 15.19
CA THR A 117 11.76 5.78 15.37
C THR A 117 11.79 7.12 14.64
N MET A 118 11.27 7.15 13.41
CA MET A 118 11.17 8.36 12.62
C MET A 118 10.27 9.40 13.30
N LEU A 119 9.12 8.99 13.81
CA LEU A 119 8.20 9.87 14.52
C LEU A 119 8.80 10.42 15.80
N GLU A 120 9.61 9.64 16.53
CA GLU A 120 10.33 10.13 17.68
C GLU A 120 11.29 11.27 17.32
N LYS A 121 11.96 11.15 16.16
CA LYS A 121 12.93 12.17 15.69
C LYS A 121 12.25 13.41 15.11
N VAL A 122 11.12 13.25 14.45
CA VAL A 122 10.33 14.35 13.84
C VAL A 122 9.49 15.06 14.91
N GLY A 123 9.00 14.31 15.90
CA GLY A 123 8.08 14.76 16.93
C GLY A 123 6.77 13.99 16.85
N LYS A 124 6.47 13.18 17.87
CA LYS A 124 5.25 12.36 17.94
C LYS A 124 3.96 13.19 17.86
N GLU A 125 4.01 14.42 18.36
CA GLU A 125 2.91 15.37 18.31
C GLU A 125 2.50 15.77 16.90
N LYS A 126 3.38 15.52 15.91
CA LYS A 126 3.12 15.84 14.49
C LYS A 126 2.44 14.70 13.74
N ALA A 127 2.29 13.53 14.35
CA ALA A 127 1.77 12.34 13.67
C ALA A 127 0.39 12.58 13.07
N GLU A 128 -0.54 13.18 13.81
CA GLU A 128 -1.89 13.46 13.34
C GLU A 128 -1.89 14.44 12.18
N GLU A 129 -1.06 15.48 12.25
CA GLU A 129 -0.90 16.45 11.16
C GLU A 129 -0.34 15.79 9.89
N ILE A 130 0.63 14.90 10.04
CA ILE A 130 1.21 14.13 8.92
C ILE A 130 0.13 13.28 8.24
N ILE A 131 -0.67 12.57 9.03
CA ILE A 131 -1.78 11.74 8.52
C ILE A 131 -2.75 12.61 7.71
N GLN A 132 -3.17 13.74 8.27
CA GLN A 132 -4.10 14.66 7.61
C GLN A 132 -3.54 15.22 6.31
N LEU A 133 -2.28 15.65 6.31
CA LEU A 133 -1.63 16.20 5.12
C LEU A 133 -1.46 15.15 4.02
N PHE A 134 -0.99 13.96 4.35
CA PHE A 134 -0.81 12.89 3.37
C PHE A 134 -2.14 12.45 2.77
N THR A 135 -3.17 12.34 3.61
CA THR A 135 -4.52 11.98 3.16
C THR A 135 -5.10 13.04 2.23
N LEU A 136 -4.97 14.31 2.60
CA LEU A 136 -5.44 15.43 1.77
C LEU A 136 -4.71 15.46 0.43
N ILE A 137 -3.39 15.37 0.43
CA ILE A 137 -2.58 15.39 -0.80
C ILE A 137 -2.97 14.21 -1.70
N SER A 138 -3.09 13.02 -1.14
CA SER A 138 -3.46 11.81 -1.87
C SER A 138 -4.81 11.96 -2.57
N ASN A 139 -5.82 12.43 -1.85
CA ASN A 139 -7.16 12.63 -2.38
C ASN A 139 -7.20 13.68 -3.49
N LYS A 140 -6.52 14.81 -3.28
CA LYS A 140 -6.50 15.90 -4.27
C LYS A 140 -5.67 15.54 -5.50
N ALA A 141 -4.56 14.85 -5.32
CA ALA A 141 -3.75 14.38 -6.44
C ALA A 141 -4.55 13.42 -7.33
N LYS A 142 -5.33 12.52 -6.72
CA LYS A 142 -6.20 11.60 -7.46
C LYS A 142 -7.23 12.36 -8.31
N GLU A 143 -7.90 13.37 -7.73
CA GLU A 143 -8.89 14.21 -8.46
C GLU A 143 -8.25 14.88 -9.70
N VAL A 144 -7.00 15.32 -9.60
CA VAL A 144 -6.28 15.99 -10.68
C VAL A 144 -5.80 15.02 -11.76
N ILE A 145 -5.31 13.85 -11.34
CA ILE A 145 -4.72 12.85 -12.26
C ILE A 145 -5.81 12.09 -13.04
N ASP A 146 -6.94 11.82 -12.42
CA ASP A 146 -8.03 11.03 -13.02
C ASP A 146 -8.93 11.83 -13.96
N LYS A 147 -8.62 13.10 -14.21
CA LYS A 147 -9.36 13.94 -15.16
C LYS A 147 -9.06 13.62 -16.62
#